data_5a48e364582218f9638dcc77b27927eb
#
_entry.id   5a48e364582218f9638dcc77b27927eb
#
_cell.length_a   1.000
_cell.length_b   1.000
_cell.length_c   1.000
_cell.angle_alpha   90.00
_cell.angle_beta   90.00
_cell.angle_gamma   90.00
#
_symmetry.space_group_name_H-M   'P 1'
#
loop_
_entity.id
_entity.type
_entity.pdbx_description
1 polymer ?
#
loop_
_entity_poly.entity_id
_entity_poly.type
_entity_poly.pdbx_seq_one_letter_code
_entity_poly.pdbx_strand_id
1 'polypeptide(L)'
;MRNKLILSFLGLCLALTLNAQTLRPKVEQKKVYNEDINPIEQIDQAIVKSKSEGKFVICQVGGNWCPWCLRFADFITNDMTISKVIDENFVYIHVNYNPRRSEGVQMERGKKVMERLNNPSRFGFPVFVVLDDEGKVIHMQDSSFLEEGQGYNQSKVLRFFRNWTPKAVKG
;
A
#
# COMPACT_ATOMS: atom_id res chain seq x y z
N MET A 1 25.35 -70.35 47.11
CA MET A 1 24.20 -70.23 46.25
C MET A 1 24.12 -68.70 45.92
N ARG A 2 24.34 -68.36 44.64
CA ARG A 2 24.77 -67.04 44.25
C ARG A 2 23.61 -66.33 43.54
N ASN A 3 23.09 -65.23 44.18
CA ASN A 3 22.15 -64.35 43.56
C ASN A 3 22.87 -63.37 42.63
N LYS A 4 22.55 -63.41 41.35
CA LYS A 4 22.98 -62.40 40.35
C LYS A 4 21.96 -61.37 40.27
N LEU A 5 22.28 -60.15 40.75
CA LEU A 5 21.55 -58.93 40.50
C LEU A 5 21.82 -58.48 39.06
N ILE A 6 20.78 -58.43 38.24
CA ILE A 6 20.85 -57.80 36.92
C ILE A 6 20.32 -56.37 37.11
N LEU A 7 21.23 -55.39 37.08
CA LEU A 7 20.86 -53.98 36.97
C LEU A 7 20.46 -53.69 35.52
N SER A 8 19.18 -53.40 35.32
CA SER A 8 18.67 -52.91 34.06
C SER A 8 18.82 -51.38 34.02
N PHE A 9 19.75 -50.88 33.20
CA PHE A 9 19.88 -49.46 32.90
C PHE A 9 18.81 -49.06 31.87
N LEU A 10 17.75 -48.42 32.33
CA LEU A 10 16.75 -47.79 31.46
C LEU A 10 17.30 -46.43 31.04
N GLY A 11 17.89 -46.39 29.84
CA GLY A 11 18.35 -45.14 29.24
C GLY A 11 17.16 -44.28 28.82
N LEU A 12 16.93 -43.21 29.57
CA LEU A 12 15.95 -42.18 29.21
C LEU A 12 16.54 -41.28 28.12
N CYS A 13 16.30 -41.60 26.85
CA CYS A 13 16.59 -40.71 25.73
C CYS A 13 15.57 -39.54 25.74
N LEU A 14 15.96 -38.44 26.36
CA LEU A 14 15.25 -37.19 26.27
C LEU A 14 15.50 -36.61 24.85
N ALA A 15 14.57 -36.86 23.93
CA ALA A 15 14.60 -36.27 22.61
C ALA A 15 14.25 -34.76 22.74
N LEU A 16 15.28 -33.91 22.80
CA LEU A 16 15.16 -32.48 22.63
C LEU A 16 14.74 -32.18 21.19
N THR A 17 13.44 -32.10 20.93
CA THR A 17 12.93 -31.53 19.68
C THR A 17 13.24 -30.04 19.70
N LEU A 18 14.36 -29.64 19.11
CA LEU A 18 14.61 -28.25 18.75
C LEU A 18 13.55 -27.84 17.72
N ASN A 19 12.53 -27.14 18.17
CA ASN A 19 11.68 -26.37 17.29
C ASN A 19 12.52 -25.24 16.68
N ALA A 20 13.20 -25.52 15.59
CA ALA A 20 13.78 -24.50 14.74
C ALA A 20 12.63 -23.74 14.07
N GLN A 21 12.06 -22.78 14.78
CA GLN A 21 11.26 -21.72 14.16
C GLN A 21 12.22 -21.00 13.22
N THR A 22 12.16 -21.33 11.95
CA THR A 22 12.83 -20.57 10.90
C THR A 22 12.28 -19.16 10.95
N LEU A 23 13.00 -18.26 11.62
CA LEU A 23 12.79 -16.82 11.55
C LEU A 23 12.99 -16.44 10.10
N ARG A 24 11.90 -16.40 9.33
CA ARG A 24 11.94 -15.79 8.00
C ARG A 24 12.38 -14.35 8.22
N PRO A 25 13.46 -13.89 7.58
CA PRO A 25 13.87 -12.51 7.71
C PRO A 25 12.67 -11.65 7.32
N LYS A 26 12.26 -10.77 8.21
CA LYS A 26 11.22 -9.78 7.92
C LYS A 26 11.82 -8.86 6.87
N VAL A 27 11.44 -9.06 5.61
CA VAL A 27 11.82 -8.15 4.53
C VAL A 27 11.24 -6.79 4.91
N GLU A 28 12.12 -5.86 5.26
CA GLU A 28 11.72 -4.50 5.60
C GLU A 28 11.21 -3.83 4.31
N GLN A 29 9.91 -3.61 4.22
CA GLN A 29 9.32 -2.96 3.05
C GLN A 29 9.80 -1.51 2.98
N LYS A 30 10.22 -1.10 1.79
CA LYS A 30 10.69 0.25 1.53
C LYS A 30 9.59 1.26 1.86
N LYS A 31 9.89 2.24 2.71
CA LYS A 31 8.98 3.36 2.99
C LYS A 31 8.81 4.22 1.74
N VAL A 32 7.57 4.50 1.37
CA VAL A 32 7.22 5.30 0.18
C VAL A 32 6.41 6.55 0.52
N TYR A 33 5.80 6.58 1.71
CA TYR A 33 5.06 7.74 2.19
C TYR A 33 5.99 8.67 2.96
N ASN A 34 6.06 9.95 2.54
CA ASN A 34 6.77 10.97 3.30
C ASN A 34 5.82 11.57 4.34
N GLU A 35 6.12 11.36 5.62
CA GLU A 35 5.29 11.82 6.75
C GLU A 35 5.50 13.31 7.08
N ASP A 36 6.58 13.93 6.58
CA ASP A 36 6.93 15.32 6.85
C ASP A 36 6.26 16.29 5.88
N ILE A 37 5.89 15.84 4.69
CA ILE A 37 5.23 16.67 3.68
C ILE A 37 3.81 17.03 4.14
N ASN A 38 3.39 18.28 3.88
CA ASN A 38 1.99 18.65 3.97
C ASN A 38 1.22 18.00 2.81
N PRO A 39 0.29 17.08 3.08
CA PRO A 39 -0.37 16.33 2.01
C PRO A 39 -1.30 17.18 1.13
N ILE A 40 -1.82 18.31 1.64
CA ILE A 40 -2.61 19.24 0.83
C ILE A 40 -1.73 19.94 -0.20
N GLU A 41 -0.58 20.45 0.22
CA GLU A 41 0.38 21.08 -0.69
C GLU A 41 0.91 20.06 -1.73
N GLN A 42 1.12 18.82 -1.33
CA GLN A 42 1.51 17.73 -2.23
C GLN A 42 0.45 17.50 -3.32
N ILE A 43 -0.83 17.46 -2.94
CA ILE A 43 -1.94 17.32 -3.89
C ILE A 43 -2.00 18.52 -4.83
N ASP A 44 -1.91 19.75 -4.31
CA ASP A 44 -1.98 20.95 -5.13
C ASP A 44 -0.81 21.03 -6.13
N GLN A 45 0.41 20.70 -5.73
CA GLN A 45 1.56 20.59 -6.62
C GLN A 45 1.37 19.52 -7.70
N ALA A 46 0.79 18.37 -7.33
CA ALA A 46 0.50 17.30 -8.28
C ALA A 46 -0.54 17.74 -9.33
N ILE A 47 -1.55 18.52 -8.94
CA ILE A 47 -2.56 19.07 -9.86
C ILE A 47 -1.92 20.07 -10.83
N VAL A 48 -1.07 20.99 -10.33
CA VAL A 48 -0.35 21.93 -11.20
C VAL A 48 0.50 21.18 -12.23
N LYS A 49 1.24 20.15 -11.78
CA LYS A 49 2.05 19.31 -12.66
C LYS A 49 1.21 18.54 -13.66
N SER A 50 0.12 17.91 -13.23
CA SER A 50 -0.76 17.12 -14.11
C SER A 50 -1.38 17.97 -15.22
N LYS A 51 -1.79 19.18 -14.90
CA LYS A 51 -2.32 20.13 -15.88
C LYS A 51 -1.27 20.51 -16.93
N SER A 52 -0.04 20.78 -16.52
CA SER A 52 1.05 21.13 -17.46
C SER A 52 1.46 19.98 -18.37
N GLU A 53 1.29 18.73 -17.90
CA GLU A 53 1.67 17.52 -18.65
C GLU A 53 0.49 16.85 -19.38
N GLY A 54 -0.72 17.39 -19.30
CA GLY A 54 -1.93 16.79 -19.86
C GLY A 54 -2.32 15.46 -19.22
N LYS A 55 -1.96 15.28 -17.94
CA LYS A 55 -2.21 14.07 -17.13
C LYS A 55 -3.31 14.28 -16.10
N PHE A 56 -3.73 13.19 -15.45
CA PHE A 56 -4.53 13.24 -14.24
C PHE A 56 -3.67 12.94 -13.01
N VAL A 57 -4.25 13.08 -11.80
CA VAL A 57 -3.56 12.75 -10.55
C VAL A 57 -4.13 11.47 -9.96
N ILE A 58 -3.25 10.59 -9.49
CA ILE A 58 -3.65 9.47 -8.62
C ILE A 58 -3.06 9.68 -7.24
N CYS A 59 -3.94 9.79 -6.24
CA CYS A 59 -3.57 9.79 -4.84
C CYS A 59 -3.72 8.38 -4.28
N GLN A 60 -2.61 7.67 -4.03
CA GLN A 60 -2.63 6.48 -3.20
C GLN A 60 -2.66 6.91 -1.74
N VAL A 61 -3.82 6.86 -1.10
CA VAL A 61 -3.99 7.25 0.30
C VAL A 61 -3.69 6.08 1.21
N GLY A 62 -2.85 6.30 2.20
CA GLY A 62 -2.42 5.29 3.16
C GLY A 62 -1.20 5.74 3.96
N GLY A 63 -0.28 4.84 4.28
CA GLY A 63 0.92 5.18 5.04
C GLY A 63 1.89 4.01 5.17
N ASN A 64 3.09 4.29 5.69
CA ASN A 64 4.12 3.28 5.93
C ASN A 64 3.72 2.24 7.00
N TRP A 65 2.69 2.50 7.76
CA TRP A 65 2.08 1.58 8.74
C TRP A 65 1.19 0.49 8.09
N CYS A 66 0.88 0.62 6.80
CA CYS A 66 -0.08 -0.21 6.06
C CYS A 66 0.67 -1.19 5.13
N PRO A 67 0.76 -2.49 5.47
CA PRO A 67 1.49 -3.45 4.64
C PRO A 67 0.95 -3.59 3.20
N TRP A 68 -0.37 -3.51 3.01
CA TRP A 68 -1.00 -3.55 1.70
C TRP A 68 -0.66 -2.31 0.85
N CYS A 69 -0.52 -1.15 1.49
CA CYS A 69 -0.10 0.08 0.82
C CYS A 69 1.32 -0.04 0.25
N LEU A 70 2.24 -0.56 1.06
CA LEU A 70 3.64 -0.77 0.64
C LEU A 70 3.75 -1.86 -0.42
N ARG A 71 2.96 -2.93 -0.28
CA ARG A 71 2.89 -4.01 -1.28
C ARG A 71 2.37 -3.53 -2.63
N PHE A 72 1.37 -2.64 -2.65
CA PHE A 72 0.89 -2.05 -3.89
C PHE A 72 1.95 -1.17 -4.56
N ALA A 73 2.61 -0.32 -3.79
CA ALA A 73 3.68 0.53 -4.30
C ALA A 73 4.82 -0.29 -4.91
N ASP A 74 5.22 -1.37 -4.25
CA ASP A 74 6.22 -2.31 -4.76
C ASP A 74 5.73 -3.01 -6.04
N PHE A 75 4.48 -3.47 -6.05
CA PHE A 75 3.88 -4.15 -7.20
C PHE A 75 3.88 -3.28 -8.46
N ILE A 76 3.40 -2.03 -8.38
CA ILE A 76 3.35 -1.13 -9.55
C ILE A 76 4.73 -0.66 -10.02
N THR A 77 5.71 -0.59 -9.10
CA THR A 77 7.08 -0.19 -9.42
C THR A 77 7.84 -1.30 -10.16
N ASN A 78 7.56 -2.57 -9.80
CA ASN A 78 8.25 -3.72 -10.38
C ASN A 78 7.58 -4.24 -11.68
N ASP A 79 6.37 -3.79 -12.01
CA ASP A 79 5.68 -4.15 -13.24
C ASP A 79 5.86 -3.06 -14.30
N MET A 80 6.69 -3.32 -15.32
CA MET A 80 6.99 -2.36 -16.38
C MET A 80 5.77 -1.94 -17.19
N THR A 81 4.77 -2.82 -17.34
CA THR A 81 3.56 -2.50 -18.10
C THR A 81 2.66 -1.54 -17.32
N ILE A 82 2.55 -1.74 -16.02
CA ILE A 82 1.78 -0.87 -15.14
C ILE A 82 2.50 0.47 -14.97
N SER A 83 3.79 0.46 -14.67
CA SER A 83 4.56 1.70 -14.49
C SER A 83 4.52 2.58 -15.74
N LYS A 84 4.62 2.00 -16.93
CA LYS A 84 4.48 2.74 -18.19
C LYS A 84 3.12 3.43 -18.31
N VAL A 85 2.02 2.74 -18.02
CA VAL A 85 0.67 3.33 -18.08
C VAL A 85 0.54 4.48 -17.06
N ILE A 86 1.12 4.31 -15.88
CA ILE A 86 1.13 5.36 -14.85
C ILE A 86 1.94 6.56 -15.33
N ASP A 87 3.16 6.35 -15.77
CA ASP A 87 4.09 7.42 -16.18
C ASP A 87 3.56 8.24 -17.36
N GLU A 88 2.88 7.60 -18.29
CA GLU A 88 2.32 8.26 -19.47
C GLU A 88 1.04 9.09 -19.17
N ASN A 89 0.27 8.71 -18.15
CA ASN A 89 -1.09 9.24 -17.99
C ASN A 89 -1.34 9.94 -16.66
N PHE A 90 -0.48 9.74 -15.64
CA PHE A 90 -0.77 10.22 -14.30
C PHE A 90 0.44 10.88 -13.62
N VAL A 91 0.15 11.84 -12.78
CA VAL A 91 1.01 12.25 -11.68
C VAL A 91 0.61 11.41 -10.47
N TYR A 92 1.41 10.39 -10.16
CA TYR A 92 1.12 9.46 -9.09
C TYR A 92 1.79 9.90 -7.79
N ILE A 93 1.02 10.04 -6.71
CA ILE A 93 1.52 10.47 -5.41
C ILE A 93 1.06 9.55 -4.27
N HIS A 94 1.93 9.37 -3.28
CA HIS A 94 1.62 8.68 -2.03
C HIS A 94 1.20 9.70 -0.98
N VAL A 95 -0.09 9.74 -0.68
CA VAL A 95 -0.68 10.69 0.28
C VAL A 95 -0.70 10.04 1.66
N ASN A 96 0.15 10.55 2.57
CA ASN A 96 0.25 10.02 3.92
C ASN A 96 -0.99 10.37 4.75
N TYR A 97 -1.63 9.32 5.27
CA TYR A 97 -2.73 9.40 6.22
C TYR A 97 -2.62 8.31 7.26
N ASN A 98 -2.80 8.65 8.54
CA ASN A 98 -2.79 7.66 9.60
C ASN A 98 -4.06 7.82 10.46
N PRO A 99 -5.04 6.91 10.37
CA PRO A 99 -6.31 6.99 11.12
C PRO A 99 -6.14 6.82 12.63
N ARG A 100 -4.97 6.35 13.08
CA ARG A 100 -4.66 6.17 14.50
C ARG A 100 -4.09 7.42 15.16
N ARG A 101 -3.83 8.49 14.40
CA ARG A 101 -3.39 9.79 14.94
C ARG A 101 -4.62 10.57 15.39
N SER A 102 -4.77 10.72 16.70
CA SER A 102 -5.93 11.35 17.33
C SER A 102 -5.69 12.81 17.72
N GLU A 103 -4.46 13.31 17.59
CA GLU A 103 -4.11 14.67 18.00
C GLU A 103 -2.92 15.26 17.23
N GLY A 104 -2.72 16.57 17.34
CA GLY A 104 -1.61 17.30 16.76
C GLY A 104 -1.75 17.58 15.27
N VAL A 105 -0.69 18.13 14.68
CA VAL A 105 -0.64 18.58 13.28
C VAL A 105 -0.99 17.48 12.28
N GLN A 106 -0.63 16.24 12.56
CA GLN A 106 -0.91 15.10 11.68
C GLN A 106 -2.41 14.78 11.63
N MET A 107 -3.14 14.93 12.74
CA MET A 107 -4.58 14.76 12.76
C MET A 107 -5.28 15.85 11.92
N GLU A 108 -4.89 17.11 12.12
CA GLU A 108 -5.48 18.22 11.37
C GLU A 108 -5.21 18.11 9.86
N ARG A 109 -3.98 17.74 9.47
CA ARG A 109 -3.64 17.43 8.08
C ARG A 109 -4.48 16.29 7.53
N GLY A 110 -4.68 15.24 8.31
CA GLY A 110 -5.51 14.08 7.95
C GLY A 110 -6.97 14.47 7.70
N LYS A 111 -7.59 15.28 8.54
CA LYS A 111 -8.96 15.79 8.34
C LYS A 111 -9.08 16.54 7.01
N LYS A 112 -8.16 17.48 6.76
CA LYS A 112 -8.16 18.26 5.52
C LYS A 112 -8.01 17.38 4.28
N VAL A 113 -7.18 16.34 4.34
CA VAL A 113 -7.04 15.36 3.24
C VAL A 113 -8.35 14.62 3.02
N MET A 114 -9.01 14.15 4.08
CA MET A 114 -10.29 13.44 3.96
C MET A 114 -11.37 14.34 3.34
N GLU A 115 -11.47 15.59 3.77
CA GLU A 115 -12.37 16.58 3.18
C GLU A 115 -12.04 16.84 1.70
N ARG A 116 -10.76 17.10 1.40
CA ARG A 116 -10.28 17.40 0.03
C ARG A 116 -10.53 16.26 -0.96
N LEU A 117 -10.45 15.03 -0.49
CA LEU A 117 -10.58 13.81 -1.30
C LEU A 117 -11.96 13.13 -1.15
N ASN A 118 -12.99 13.82 -0.62
CA ASN A 118 -14.35 13.31 -0.45
C ASN A 118 -14.42 12.05 0.43
N ASN A 119 -13.67 12.03 1.55
CA ASN A 119 -13.65 10.97 2.56
C ASN A 119 -13.40 9.55 2.01
N PRO A 120 -12.23 9.29 1.40
CA PRO A 120 -11.90 7.98 0.83
C PRO A 120 -11.68 6.88 1.88
N SER A 121 -11.41 7.23 3.15
CA SER A 121 -11.07 6.27 4.21
C SER A 121 -12.14 5.22 4.50
N ARG A 122 -13.39 5.44 4.05
CA ARG A 122 -14.49 4.47 4.15
C ARG A 122 -14.24 3.16 3.39
N PHE A 123 -13.30 3.17 2.44
CA PHE A 123 -12.92 1.98 1.65
C PHE A 123 -11.73 1.20 2.22
N GLY A 124 -11.18 1.63 3.35
CA GLY A 124 -9.93 1.03 3.88
C GLY A 124 -8.67 1.56 3.18
N PHE A 125 -7.55 0.83 3.29
CA PHE A 125 -6.25 1.27 2.79
C PHE A 125 -5.43 0.13 2.16
N PRO A 126 -4.74 0.40 1.02
CA PRO A 126 -4.76 1.66 0.30
C PRO A 126 -6.11 1.94 -0.36
N VAL A 127 -6.44 3.20 -0.51
CA VAL A 127 -7.51 3.62 -1.41
C VAL A 127 -6.93 4.58 -2.44
N PHE A 128 -7.40 4.48 -3.68
CA PHE A 128 -6.91 5.31 -4.77
C PHE A 128 -7.96 6.35 -5.13
N VAL A 129 -7.56 7.61 -5.15
CA VAL A 129 -8.43 8.71 -5.58
C VAL A 129 -7.88 9.29 -6.86
N VAL A 130 -8.70 9.29 -7.90
CA VAL A 130 -8.36 9.89 -9.20
C VAL A 130 -8.89 11.32 -9.23
N LEU A 131 -8.00 12.26 -9.50
CA LEU A 131 -8.35 13.65 -9.74
C LEU A 131 -8.12 13.99 -11.21
N ASP A 132 -9.02 14.76 -11.81
CA ASP A 132 -8.77 15.35 -13.12
C ASP A 132 -7.73 16.49 -13.05
N ASP A 133 -7.46 17.13 -14.18
CA ASP A 133 -6.49 18.22 -14.29
C ASP A 133 -6.96 19.55 -13.65
N GLU A 134 -8.22 19.62 -13.20
CA GLU A 134 -8.73 20.70 -12.37
C GLU A 134 -8.73 20.36 -10.87
N GLY A 135 -8.31 19.14 -10.52
CA GLY A 135 -8.27 18.64 -9.16
C GLY A 135 -9.60 18.18 -8.59
N LYS A 136 -10.59 17.93 -9.44
CA LYS A 136 -11.87 17.35 -9.06
C LYS A 136 -11.73 15.85 -8.88
N VAL A 137 -12.28 15.30 -7.79
CA VAL A 137 -12.39 13.85 -7.59
C VAL A 137 -13.37 13.26 -8.60
N ILE A 138 -12.85 12.40 -9.51
CA ILE A 138 -13.65 11.75 -10.54
C ILE A 138 -13.85 10.26 -10.27
N HIS A 139 -13.00 9.63 -9.43
CA HIS A 139 -13.15 8.23 -9.04
C HIS A 139 -12.46 7.93 -7.72
N MET A 140 -12.98 6.92 -7.02
CA MET A 140 -12.32 6.28 -5.88
C MET A 140 -12.29 4.78 -6.11
N GLN A 141 -11.12 4.18 -6.03
CA GLN A 141 -10.92 2.74 -6.18
C GLN A 141 -10.57 2.12 -4.83
N ASP A 142 -11.43 1.26 -4.35
CA ASP A 142 -11.15 0.34 -3.25
C ASP A 142 -10.10 -0.69 -3.71
N SER A 143 -9.01 -0.81 -2.95
CA SER A 143 -7.92 -1.74 -3.29
C SER A 143 -8.34 -3.19 -3.29
N SER A 144 -9.33 -3.58 -2.50
CA SER A 144 -9.80 -4.97 -2.40
C SER A 144 -10.28 -5.54 -3.74
N PHE A 145 -10.82 -4.71 -4.62
CA PHE A 145 -11.21 -5.11 -5.98
C PHE A 145 -10.01 -5.38 -6.91
N LEU A 146 -8.82 -4.96 -6.53
CA LEU A 146 -7.58 -5.13 -7.29
C LEU A 146 -6.76 -6.33 -6.79
N GLU A 147 -7.13 -6.87 -5.63
CA GLU A 147 -6.39 -7.92 -4.94
C GLU A 147 -6.61 -9.30 -5.57
N GLU A 148 -5.61 -10.16 -5.39
CA GLU A 148 -5.65 -11.59 -5.69
C GLU A 148 -4.66 -12.33 -4.77
N GLY A 149 -5.16 -13.30 -4.01
CA GLY A 149 -4.37 -14.05 -3.04
C GLY A 149 -3.71 -13.13 -2.00
N GLN A 150 -2.38 -13.18 -1.91
CA GLN A 150 -1.58 -12.36 -0.99
C GLN A 150 -1.02 -11.09 -1.66
N GLY A 151 -1.56 -10.67 -2.79
CA GLY A 151 -1.06 -9.53 -3.57
C GLY A 151 -2.12 -8.88 -4.44
N TYR A 152 -1.68 -8.39 -5.60
CA TYR A 152 -2.54 -7.69 -6.56
C TYR A 152 -2.54 -8.40 -7.91
N ASN A 153 -3.67 -8.33 -8.61
CA ASN A 153 -3.83 -8.90 -9.94
C ASN A 153 -3.47 -7.86 -11.02
N GLN A 154 -2.51 -8.18 -11.88
CA GLN A 154 -2.01 -7.29 -12.92
C GLN A 154 -3.13 -6.79 -13.85
N SER A 155 -4.00 -7.69 -14.32
CA SER A 155 -5.07 -7.33 -15.25
C SER A 155 -6.11 -6.40 -14.64
N LYS A 156 -6.45 -6.61 -13.35
CA LYS A 156 -7.37 -5.74 -12.61
C LYS A 156 -6.76 -4.35 -12.43
N VAL A 157 -5.48 -4.28 -12.03
CA VAL A 157 -4.76 -3.02 -11.83
C VAL A 157 -4.60 -2.26 -13.13
N LEU A 158 -4.19 -2.93 -14.22
CA LEU A 158 -4.10 -2.32 -15.56
C LEU A 158 -5.45 -1.79 -16.04
N ARG A 159 -6.53 -2.56 -15.84
CA ARG A 159 -7.88 -2.10 -16.19
C ARG A 159 -8.29 -0.87 -15.41
N PHE A 160 -8.00 -0.81 -14.10
CA PHE A 160 -8.24 0.37 -13.29
C PHE A 160 -7.53 1.59 -13.89
N PHE A 161 -6.21 1.55 -14.07
CA PHE A 161 -5.48 2.70 -14.61
C PHE A 161 -5.96 3.10 -16.02
N ARG A 162 -6.13 2.14 -16.95
CA ARG A 162 -6.55 2.42 -18.31
C ARG A 162 -7.92 3.07 -18.43
N ASN A 163 -8.86 2.70 -17.56
CA ASN A 163 -10.20 3.26 -17.55
C ASN A 163 -10.24 4.73 -17.12
N TRP A 164 -9.22 5.19 -16.39
CA TRP A 164 -9.18 6.54 -15.82
C TRP A 164 -8.10 7.42 -16.41
N THR A 165 -7.52 7.06 -17.56
CA THR A 165 -6.60 7.94 -18.30
C THR A 165 -7.34 9.18 -18.78
N PRO A 166 -6.66 10.33 -18.97
CA PRO A 166 -7.28 11.52 -19.57
C PRO A 166 -8.00 11.24 -20.88
N LYS A 167 -7.40 10.40 -21.74
CA LYS A 167 -8.00 9.98 -23.01
C LYS A 167 -9.28 9.17 -22.81
N ALA A 168 -9.32 8.27 -21.83
CA ALA A 168 -10.51 7.45 -21.61
C ALA A 168 -11.68 8.24 -21.04
N VAL A 169 -11.40 9.30 -20.28
CA VAL A 169 -12.42 10.13 -19.59
C VAL A 169 -12.93 11.27 -20.49
N LYS A 170 -12.03 11.89 -21.26
CA LYS A 170 -12.37 13.06 -22.08
C LYS A 170 -12.80 12.70 -23.52
N GLY A 171 -12.51 11.47 -23.97
CA GLY A 171 -12.82 10.95 -25.31
C GLY A 171 -11.73 11.24 -26.33
#